data_71e8e900c0bfbd9ce9e7de02bc1402b0
#
_entry.id   71e8e900c0bfbd9ce9e7de02bc1402b0
#
_cell.length_a   1.000
_cell.length_b   1.000
_cell.length_c   1.000
_cell.angle_alpha   90.00
_cell.angle_beta   90.00
_cell.angle_gamma   90.00
#
_symmetry.space_group_name_H-M   'P 1'
#
loop_
_entity.id
_entity.type
_entity.pdbx_description
1 polymer ?
#
loop_
_entity_poly.entity_id
_entity_poly.type
_entity_poly.pdbx_seq_one_letter_code
_entity_poly.pdbx_strand_id
1 'polypeptide(L)'
;MTHVTEPVVNSAPKPMTPLQEFWHYFKRNKGAVVGMVYVVLMLIIAIGANVLAPHAPAEQFRDALLRPPVWQEGGSWQFILGTDDVGRDVLSRLMYGARLSLLVGCLVVALSLVLGVIFGLLAGYFGGVVDVLIMRIVDIMLALPSLLLALVLVAVFGPSIVNASLALTFVALPHYVRLTRAAVLVEVNRDYVTASRVAGASSARQMFVNILPNCLAPLIVQASLGFSNAILDMAALGFLGMGAQPPTPEWGTMLSDVLQFAQSAWWVVTFPGVAILLTVLAFNLMGDGLRDALDPKLKQ
;
A
#
# COMPACT_ATOMS: atom_id res chain seq x y z
N MET A 1 -33.13 -63.21 12.12
CA MET A 1 -32.66 -62.31 11.00
C MET A 1 -32.17 -61.02 11.61
N THR A 2 -30.88 -60.97 11.88
CA THR A 2 -30.24 -59.77 12.43
C THR A 2 -29.83 -58.87 11.27
N HIS A 3 -30.52 -57.71 11.13
CA HIS A 3 -30.11 -56.68 10.20
C HIS A 3 -28.79 -56.06 10.66
N VAL A 4 -27.72 -56.40 9.96
CA VAL A 4 -26.42 -55.71 10.06
C VAL A 4 -26.57 -54.41 9.30
N THR A 5 -26.73 -53.31 10.04
CA THR A 5 -26.64 -51.95 9.47
C THR A 5 -25.14 -51.67 9.11
N GLU A 6 -24.86 -51.58 7.80
CA GLU A 6 -23.55 -51.12 7.32
C GLU A 6 -23.26 -49.72 7.90
N PRO A 7 -22.03 -49.48 8.41
CA PRO A 7 -21.67 -48.15 8.87
C PRO A 7 -21.63 -47.20 7.66
N VAL A 8 -22.39 -46.12 7.73
CA VAL A 8 -22.31 -44.99 6.78
C VAL A 8 -20.90 -44.42 6.86
N VAL A 9 -20.06 -44.78 5.89
CA VAL A 9 -18.76 -44.19 5.73
C VAL A 9 -18.98 -42.71 5.36
N ASN A 10 -18.96 -41.87 6.38
CA ASN A 10 -19.01 -40.44 6.22
C ASN A 10 -17.72 -40.05 5.48
N SER A 11 -17.80 -39.85 4.16
CA SER A 11 -16.65 -39.47 3.34
C SER A 11 -16.09 -38.15 3.89
N ALA A 12 -14.90 -38.18 4.46
CA ALA A 12 -14.21 -36.98 4.93
C ALA A 12 -14.26 -35.91 3.83
N PRO A 13 -14.59 -34.65 4.16
CA PRO A 13 -14.64 -33.59 3.16
C PRO A 13 -13.30 -33.50 2.44
N LYS A 14 -13.34 -33.38 1.11
CA LYS A 14 -12.11 -33.27 0.30
C LYS A 14 -11.27 -32.10 0.83
N PRO A 15 -9.94 -32.30 1.01
CA PRO A 15 -9.06 -31.24 1.46
C PRO A 15 -9.13 -30.05 0.48
N MET A 16 -9.31 -28.84 1.01
CA MET A 16 -9.32 -27.64 0.19
C MET A 16 -7.95 -27.39 -0.41
N THR A 17 -7.89 -26.86 -1.63
CA THR A 17 -6.63 -26.35 -2.18
C THR A 17 -6.18 -25.10 -1.41
N PRO A 18 -4.88 -24.77 -1.36
CA PRO A 18 -4.38 -23.58 -0.63
C PRO A 18 -5.10 -22.28 -1.02
N LEU A 19 -5.45 -22.13 -2.30
CA LEU A 19 -6.19 -20.95 -2.79
C LEU A 19 -7.65 -20.94 -2.32
N GLN A 20 -8.32 -22.12 -2.30
CA GLN A 20 -9.69 -22.23 -1.78
C GLN A 20 -9.73 -21.95 -0.29
N GLU A 21 -8.74 -22.43 0.45
CA GLU A 21 -8.60 -22.20 1.88
C GLU A 21 -8.38 -20.70 2.15
N PHE A 22 -7.43 -20.04 1.44
CA PHE A 22 -7.22 -18.60 1.52
C PHE A 22 -8.52 -17.81 1.30
N TRP A 23 -9.25 -18.10 0.22
CA TRP A 23 -10.52 -17.42 -0.08
C TRP A 23 -11.60 -17.70 0.94
N HIS A 24 -11.64 -18.91 1.52
CA HIS A 24 -12.60 -19.27 2.57
C HIS A 24 -12.40 -18.37 3.80
N TYR A 25 -11.16 -18.21 4.28
CA TYR A 25 -10.86 -17.37 5.44
C TYR A 25 -11.00 -15.87 5.12
N PHE A 26 -10.48 -15.42 3.98
CA PHE A 26 -10.57 -14.02 3.57
C PHE A 26 -12.01 -13.52 3.49
N LYS A 27 -12.92 -14.29 2.90
CA LYS A 27 -14.33 -13.92 2.77
C LYS A 27 -15.09 -13.87 4.10
N ARG A 28 -14.60 -14.48 5.16
CA ARG A 28 -15.21 -14.38 6.49
C ARG A 28 -15.07 -12.99 7.09
N ASN A 29 -13.99 -12.29 6.74
CA ASN A 29 -13.78 -10.90 7.11
C ASN A 29 -14.51 -9.97 6.12
N LYS A 30 -15.73 -9.54 6.48
CA LYS A 30 -16.56 -8.67 5.62
C LYS A 30 -15.89 -7.32 5.32
N GLY A 31 -15.12 -6.77 6.27
CA GLY A 31 -14.35 -5.55 6.09
C GLY A 31 -13.31 -5.70 4.99
N ALA A 32 -12.59 -6.82 4.99
CA ALA A 32 -11.59 -7.12 3.96
C ALA A 32 -12.21 -7.23 2.55
N VAL A 33 -13.40 -7.84 2.44
CA VAL A 33 -14.12 -7.93 1.16
C VAL A 33 -14.52 -6.53 0.67
N VAL A 34 -15.05 -5.68 1.55
CA VAL A 34 -15.41 -4.29 1.21
C VAL A 34 -14.17 -3.50 0.79
N GLY A 35 -13.07 -3.62 1.55
CA GLY A 35 -11.78 -3.00 1.20
C GLY A 35 -11.28 -3.45 -0.17
N MET A 36 -11.30 -4.75 -0.45
CA MET A 36 -10.92 -5.32 -1.74
C MET A 36 -11.77 -4.78 -2.89
N VAL A 37 -13.10 -4.73 -2.73
CA VAL A 37 -14.01 -4.20 -3.76
C VAL A 37 -13.69 -2.74 -4.05
N TYR A 38 -13.46 -1.92 -3.01
CA TYR A 38 -13.06 -0.52 -3.17
C TYR A 38 -11.72 -0.39 -3.90
N VAL A 39 -10.70 -1.17 -3.53
CA VAL A 39 -9.39 -1.15 -4.19
C VAL A 39 -9.52 -1.52 -5.68
N VAL A 40 -10.29 -2.57 -6.00
CA VAL A 40 -10.56 -2.96 -7.39
C VAL A 40 -11.26 -1.84 -8.16
N LEU A 41 -12.28 -1.19 -7.56
CA LEU A 41 -12.96 -0.05 -8.16
C LEU A 41 -11.99 1.11 -8.43
N MET A 42 -11.14 1.45 -7.47
CA MET A 42 -10.15 2.52 -7.63
C MET A 42 -9.11 2.19 -8.70
N LEU A 43 -8.70 0.92 -8.82
CA LEU A 43 -7.82 0.48 -9.91
C LEU A 43 -8.50 0.62 -11.28
N ILE A 44 -9.78 0.26 -11.39
CA ILE A 44 -10.55 0.45 -12.62
C ILE A 44 -10.64 1.93 -12.98
N ILE A 45 -10.94 2.81 -12.02
CA ILE A 45 -10.98 4.27 -12.22
C ILE A 45 -9.60 4.79 -12.63
N ALA A 46 -8.54 4.38 -11.96
CA ALA A 46 -7.18 4.82 -12.25
C ALA A 46 -6.72 4.42 -13.66
N ILE A 47 -6.97 3.17 -14.07
CA ILE A 47 -6.63 2.68 -15.41
C ILE A 47 -7.52 3.35 -16.46
N GLY A 48 -8.82 3.43 -16.20
CA GLY A 48 -9.83 4.00 -17.08
C GLY A 48 -9.90 5.52 -17.11
N ALA A 49 -9.08 6.26 -16.34
CA ALA A 49 -9.19 7.70 -16.19
C ALA A 49 -9.21 8.46 -17.54
N ASN A 50 -8.48 7.99 -18.55
CA ASN A 50 -8.47 8.64 -19.88
C ASN A 50 -9.82 8.56 -20.61
N VAL A 51 -10.68 7.62 -20.24
CA VAL A 51 -12.00 7.39 -20.88
C VAL A 51 -13.13 7.84 -19.97
N LEU A 52 -12.95 7.68 -18.65
CA LEU A 52 -13.97 7.97 -17.65
C LEU A 52 -14.02 9.44 -17.24
N ALA A 53 -12.88 10.14 -17.29
CA ALA A 53 -12.80 11.54 -16.87
C ALA A 53 -13.49 12.45 -17.92
N PRO A 54 -14.40 13.36 -17.48
CA PRO A 54 -15.08 14.27 -18.40
C PRO A 54 -14.13 15.24 -19.12
N HIS A 55 -13.04 15.65 -18.45
CA HIS A 55 -12.11 16.67 -18.94
C HIS A 55 -10.66 16.23 -18.77
N ALA A 56 -9.73 16.88 -19.49
CA ALA A 56 -8.31 16.69 -19.22
C ALA A 56 -7.93 17.29 -17.85
N PRO A 57 -7.04 16.64 -17.07
CA PRO A 57 -6.77 17.03 -15.67
C PRO A 57 -6.10 18.40 -15.52
N ALA A 58 -5.50 18.94 -16.59
CA ALA A 58 -4.85 20.25 -16.60
C ALA A 58 -5.68 21.30 -17.37
N GLU A 59 -6.83 20.92 -17.94
CA GLU A 59 -7.70 21.83 -18.66
C GLU A 59 -8.32 22.85 -17.72
N GLN A 60 -8.27 24.12 -18.10
CA GLN A 60 -8.70 25.25 -17.28
C GLN A 60 -9.87 25.96 -17.93
N PHE A 61 -10.96 26.13 -17.19
CA PHE A 61 -12.16 26.85 -17.60
C PHE A 61 -12.23 28.19 -16.85
N ARG A 62 -11.71 29.25 -17.46
CA ARG A 62 -11.55 30.57 -16.82
C ARG A 62 -12.88 31.20 -16.38
N ASP A 63 -13.99 30.80 -16.98
CA ASP A 63 -15.33 31.26 -16.64
C ASP A 63 -15.99 30.43 -15.52
N ALA A 64 -15.28 29.44 -14.99
CA ALA A 64 -15.77 28.49 -14.00
C ALA A 64 -14.80 28.31 -12.82
N LEU A 65 -14.24 29.39 -12.29
CA LEU A 65 -13.36 29.35 -11.12
C LEU A 65 -14.18 29.07 -9.85
N LEU A 66 -13.71 28.10 -9.03
CA LEU A 66 -14.37 27.69 -7.77
C LEU A 66 -15.88 27.45 -7.94
N ARG A 67 -16.30 26.89 -9.08
CA ARG A 67 -17.69 26.58 -9.32
C ARG A 67 -18.12 25.44 -8.40
N PRO A 68 -19.26 25.55 -7.71
CA PRO A 68 -19.69 24.52 -6.75
C PRO A 68 -20.14 23.24 -7.46
N PRO A 69 -20.23 22.11 -6.72
CA PRO A 69 -20.81 20.85 -7.21
C PRO A 69 -22.23 21.02 -7.75
N VAL A 70 -22.63 20.10 -8.64
CA VAL A 70 -23.92 20.16 -9.36
C VAL A 70 -25.16 20.27 -8.47
N TRP A 71 -25.13 19.80 -7.24
CA TRP A 71 -26.24 19.88 -6.27
C TRP A 71 -26.30 21.17 -5.46
N GLN A 72 -25.37 22.08 -5.66
CA GLN A 72 -25.38 23.40 -5.03
C GLN A 72 -25.82 24.48 -6.01
N GLU A 73 -26.32 25.59 -5.48
CA GLU A 73 -26.67 26.77 -6.26
C GLU A 73 -25.44 27.29 -7.03
N GLY A 74 -25.58 27.54 -8.33
CA GLY A 74 -24.46 27.88 -9.20
C GLY A 74 -23.68 26.66 -9.77
N GLY A 75 -24.00 25.43 -9.35
CA GLY A 75 -23.42 24.21 -9.89
C GLY A 75 -23.81 23.92 -11.33
N SER A 76 -23.11 23.02 -11.98
CA SER A 76 -23.35 22.63 -13.39
C SER A 76 -23.07 21.16 -13.59
N TRP A 77 -23.87 20.50 -14.45
CA TRP A 77 -23.63 19.11 -14.88
C TRP A 77 -22.31 18.92 -15.65
N GLN A 78 -21.75 20.02 -16.17
CA GLN A 78 -20.43 19.99 -16.79
C GLN A 78 -19.32 19.68 -15.77
N PHE A 79 -19.48 20.12 -14.49
CA PHE A 79 -18.52 19.94 -13.41
C PHE A 79 -19.22 19.29 -12.21
N ILE A 80 -19.39 17.99 -12.24
CA ILE A 80 -20.20 17.24 -11.27
C ILE A 80 -19.75 17.50 -9.82
N LEU A 81 -18.44 17.47 -9.54
CA LEU A 81 -17.85 17.75 -8.22
C LEU A 81 -17.34 19.20 -8.08
N GLY A 82 -17.68 20.06 -9.05
CA GLY A 82 -17.21 21.44 -9.08
C GLY A 82 -15.82 21.60 -9.68
N THR A 83 -15.28 22.82 -9.60
CA THR A 83 -13.96 23.19 -10.11
C THR A 83 -13.06 23.72 -9.01
N ASP A 84 -11.75 23.74 -9.27
CA ASP A 84 -10.75 24.33 -8.39
C ASP A 84 -10.55 25.85 -8.64
N ASP A 85 -9.56 26.42 -7.98
CA ASP A 85 -9.24 27.85 -8.00
C ASP A 85 -8.78 28.38 -9.36
N VAL A 86 -8.32 27.50 -10.26
CA VAL A 86 -7.93 27.83 -11.64
C VAL A 86 -8.91 27.30 -12.68
N GLY A 87 -10.07 26.78 -12.24
CA GLY A 87 -11.16 26.30 -13.09
C GLY A 87 -10.95 24.90 -13.64
N ARG A 88 -10.13 24.05 -13.01
CA ARG A 88 -9.95 22.64 -13.40
C ARG A 88 -11.04 21.76 -12.79
N ASP A 89 -11.52 20.75 -13.53
CA ASP A 89 -12.56 19.83 -13.06
C ASP A 89 -12.05 18.93 -11.93
N VAL A 90 -12.66 19.05 -10.75
CA VAL A 90 -12.28 18.29 -9.54
C VAL A 90 -12.46 16.79 -9.75
N LEU A 91 -13.55 16.33 -10.42
CA LEU A 91 -13.80 14.92 -10.65
C LEU A 91 -12.71 14.30 -11.53
N SER A 92 -12.39 14.95 -12.65
CA SER A 92 -11.30 14.49 -13.54
C SER A 92 -9.97 14.42 -12.81
N ARG A 93 -9.64 15.45 -12.05
CA ARG A 93 -8.40 15.49 -11.24
C ARG A 93 -8.34 14.40 -10.20
N LEU A 94 -9.45 14.04 -9.54
CA LEU A 94 -9.52 12.93 -8.61
C LEU A 94 -9.26 11.58 -9.28
N MET A 95 -9.82 11.36 -10.48
CA MET A 95 -9.60 10.12 -11.24
C MET A 95 -8.15 9.97 -11.69
N TYR A 96 -7.56 11.03 -12.23
CA TYR A 96 -6.13 11.02 -12.62
C TYR A 96 -5.21 10.98 -11.40
N GLY A 97 -5.60 11.65 -10.31
CA GLY A 97 -4.90 11.62 -9.02
C GLY A 97 -4.87 10.21 -8.43
N ALA A 98 -5.97 9.45 -8.56
CA ALA A 98 -6.00 8.05 -8.16
C ALA A 98 -4.91 7.22 -8.84
N ARG A 99 -4.73 7.40 -10.16
CA ARG A 99 -3.67 6.70 -10.91
C ARG A 99 -2.29 6.99 -10.32
N LEU A 100 -2.01 8.26 -10.07
CA LEU A 100 -0.69 8.69 -9.62
C LEU A 100 -0.44 8.28 -8.17
N SER A 101 -1.39 8.52 -7.26
CA SER A 101 -1.28 8.17 -5.85
C SER A 101 -1.15 6.65 -5.64
N LEU A 102 -1.93 5.83 -6.37
CA LEU A 102 -1.81 4.37 -6.32
C LEU A 102 -0.48 3.88 -6.89
N LEU A 103 -0.01 4.46 -8.00
CA LEU A 103 1.29 4.10 -8.60
C LEU A 103 2.43 4.40 -7.65
N VAL A 104 2.44 5.57 -7.02
CA VAL A 104 3.46 5.95 -6.02
C VAL A 104 3.42 5.00 -4.82
N GLY A 105 2.23 4.71 -4.27
CA GLY A 105 2.08 3.76 -3.18
C GLY A 105 2.65 2.38 -3.54
N CYS A 106 2.33 1.86 -4.74
CA CYS A 106 2.90 0.60 -5.24
C CYS A 106 4.43 0.66 -5.36
N LEU A 107 4.97 1.75 -5.92
CA LEU A 107 6.41 1.91 -6.13
C LEU A 107 7.17 1.95 -4.79
N VAL A 108 6.69 2.75 -3.84
CA VAL A 108 7.28 2.85 -2.49
C VAL A 108 7.30 1.49 -1.80
N VAL A 109 6.15 0.79 -1.79
CA VAL A 109 6.04 -0.52 -1.14
C VAL A 109 6.91 -1.56 -1.85
N ALA A 110 6.86 -1.64 -3.18
CA ALA A 110 7.63 -2.62 -3.94
C ALA A 110 9.14 -2.45 -3.72
N LEU A 111 9.66 -1.22 -3.82
CA LEU A 111 11.08 -0.95 -3.60
C LEU A 111 11.49 -1.21 -2.16
N SER A 112 10.71 -0.74 -1.17
CA SER A 112 11.01 -0.96 0.25
C SER A 112 10.96 -2.44 0.61
N LEU A 113 9.99 -3.19 0.06
CA LEU A 113 9.87 -4.63 0.26
C LEU A 113 11.05 -5.39 -0.34
N VAL A 114 11.40 -5.13 -1.60
CA VAL A 114 12.51 -5.82 -2.28
C VAL A 114 13.83 -5.57 -1.55
N LEU A 115 14.16 -4.31 -1.27
CA LEU A 115 15.38 -3.96 -0.54
C LEU A 115 15.35 -4.47 0.90
N GLY A 116 14.19 -4.36 1.57
CA GLY A 116 14.00 -4.84 2.94
C GLY A 116 14.15 -6.35 3.06
N VAL A 117 13.64 -7.11 2.08
CA VAL A 117 13.83 -8.56 2.01
C VAL A 117 15.30 -8.91 1.80
N ILE A 118 16.00 -8.23 0.90
CA ILE A 118 17.41 -8.50 0.64
C ILE A 118 18.25 -8.27 1.91
N PHE A 119 18.16 -7.06 2.50
CA PHE A 119 18.94 -6.73 3.69
C PHE A 119 18.51 -7.55 4.93
N GLY A 120 17.21 -7.80 5.09
CA GLY A 120 16.70 -8.63 6.18
C GLY A 120 17.12 -10.09 6.09
N LEU A 121 17.14 -10.67 4.87
CA LEU A 121 17.69 -12.02 4.62
C LEU A 121 19.17 -12.08 4.95
N LEU A 122 19.97 -11.11 4.48
CA LEU A 122 21.40 -11.07 4.76
C LEU A 122 21.66 -10.95 6.26
N ALA A 123 20.99 -10.06 6.95
CA ALA A 123 21.14 -9.88 8.39
C ALA A 123 20.72 -11.14 9.18
N GLY A 124 19.55 -11.71 8.89
CA GLY A 124 19.02 -12.87 9.61
C GLY A 124 19.74 -14.18 9.32
N TYR A 125 20.23 -14.35 8.09
CA TYR A 125 20.90 -15.59 7.68
C TYR A 125 22.39 -15.67 8.10
N PHE A 126 23.17 -14.60 7.84
CA PHE A 126 24.59 -14.59 8.17
C PHE A 126 24.86 -14.25 9.64
N GLY A 127 24.00 -13.43 10.25
CA GLY A 127 24.19 -13.02 11.64
C GLY A 127 25.48 -12.22 11.87
N GLY A 128 25.99 -12.23 13.12
CA GLY A 128 27.29 -11.67 13.50
C GLY A 128 27.50 -10.24 13.04
N VAL A 129 28.63 -9.95 12.38
CA VAL A 129 29.02 -8.59 11.92
C VAL A 129 28.05 -8.05 10.87
N VAL A 130 27.55 -8.89 9.96
CA VAL A 130 26.60 -8.48 8.91
C VAL A 130 25.31 -7.99 9.54
N ASP A 131 24.78 -8.74 10.48
CA ASP A 131 23.57 -8.35 11.23
C ASP A 131 23.77 -7.04 11.99
N VAL A 132 24.84 -6.94 12.75
CA VAL A 132 25.15 -5.75 13.55
C VAL A 132 25.28 -4.51 12.65
N LEU A 133 25.94 -4.61 11.50
CA LEU A 133 26.14 -3.46 10.60
C LEU A 133 24.82 -3.02 9.99
N ILE A 134 24.04 -3.94 9.45
CA ILE A 134 22.74 -3.63 8.83
C ILE A 134 21.80 -3.04 9.87
N MET A 135 21.70 -3.67 11.05
CA MET A 135 20.80 -3.18 12.09
C MET A 135 21.23 -1.83 12.65
N ARG A 136 22.52 -1.51 12.70
CA ARG A 136 22.99 -0.19 13.13
C ARG A 136 22.53 0.91 12.16
N ILE A 137 22.60 0.66 10.85
CA ILE A 137 22.08 1.60 9.84
C ILE A 137 20.56 1.76 10.01
N VAL A 138 19.83 0.66 10.15
CA VAL A 138 18.37 0.67 10.38
C VAL A 138 18.01 1.46 11.64
N ASP A 139 18.77 1.30 12.73
CA ASP A 139 18.54 2.01 13.99
C ASP A 139 18.76 3.53 13.84
N ILE A 140 19.80 3.93 13.10
CA ILE A 140 20.05 5.35 12.79
C ILE A 140 18.88 5.94 12.00
N MET A 141 18.38 5.23 10.99
CA MET A 141 17.24 5.69 10.19
C MET A 141 15.98 5.87 11.04
N LEU A 142 15.72 4.96 11.98
CA LEU A 142 14.55 5.00 12.86
C LEU A 142 14.69 5.97 14.04
N ALA A 143 15.88 6.49 14.30
CA ALA A 143 16.09 7.51 15.33
C ALA A 143 15.50 8.88 14.93
N LEU A 144 15.26 9.09 13.64
CA LEU A 144 14.66 10.32 13.13
C LEU A 144 13.15 10.14 12.90
N PRO A 145 12.31 11.16 13.18
CA PRO A 145 10.92 11.13 12.81
C PRO A 145 10.76 10.95 11.30
N SER A 146 9.95 9.96 10.89
CA SER A 146 9.82 9.51 9.50
C SER A 146 9.52 10.65 8.51
N LEU A 147 8.51 11.48 8.82
CA LEU A 147 8.12 12.59 7.96
C LEU A 147 9.24 13.65 7.86
N LEU A 148 9.94 13.95 8.97
CA LEU A 148 11.06 14.89 8.95
C LEU A 148 12.21 14.38 8.09
N LEU A 149 12.55 13.08 8.19
CA LEU A 149 13.58 12.47 7.35
C LEU A 149 13.19 12.56 5.87
N ALA A 150 11.92 12.25 5.53
CA ALA A 150 11.44 12.39 4.15
C ALA A 150 11.53 13.83 3.64
N LEU A 151 11.11 14.81 4.45
CA LEU A 151 11.18 16.23 4.11
C LEU A 151 12.63 16.70 3.85
N VAL A 152 13.56 16.31 4.72
CA VAL A 152 15.00 16.65 4.54
C VAL A 152 15.54 16.07 3.24
N LEU A 153 15.22 14.79 2.95
CA LEU A 153 15.66 14.17 1.69
C LEU A 153 15.09 14.89 0.47
N VAL A 154 13.78 15.20 0.47
CA VAL A 154 13.18 15.93 -0.66
C VAL A 154 13.69 17.36 -0.75
N ALA A 155 13.94 18.03 0.38
CA ALA A 155 14.53 19.38 0.36
C ALA A 155 15.93 19.41 -0.27
N VAL A 156 16.75 18.37 -0.05
CA VAL A 156 18.10 18.24 -0.63
C VAL A 156 18.04 17.91 -2.13
N PHE A 157 17.17 16.98 -2.53
CA PHE A 157 17.12 16.51 -3.94
C PHE A 157 16.16 17.33 -4.81
N GLY A 158 15.36 18.20 -4.21
CA GLY A 158 14.35 19.02 -4.87
C GLY A 158 12.96 18.38 -4.88
N PRO A 159 11.89 19.20 -4.88
CA PRO A 159 10.51 18.73 -4.87
C PRO A 159 10.14 18.08 -6.21
N SER A 160 9.83 16.81 -6.18
CA SER A 160 9.29 16.06 -7.31
C SER A 160 8.66 14.75 -6.81
N ILE A 161 7.75 14.19 -7.61
CA ILE A 161 7.11 12.91 -7.29
C ILE A 161 8.13 11.77 -7.19
N VAL A 162 9.17 11.79 -8.00
CA VAL A 162 10.21 10.75 -7.99
C VAL A 162 11.05 10.85 -6.73
N ASN A 163 11.52 12.05 -6.38
CA ASN A 163 12.31 12.27 -5.17
C ASN A 163 11.52 11.99 -3.90
N ALA A 164 10.23 12.39 -3.87
CA ALA A 164 9.33 12.05 -2.78
C ALA A 164 9.13 10.53 -2.65
N SER A 165 8.92 9.82 -3.75
CA SER A 165 8.78 8.36 -3.74
C SER A 165 10.04 7.65 -3.24
N LEU A 166 11.23 8.11 -3.66
CA LEU A 166 12.51 7.57 -3.20
C LEU A 166 12.75 7.88 -1.72
N ALA A 167 12.43 9.09 -1.27
CA ALA A 167 12.53 9.47 0.13
C ALA A 167 11.63 8.60 1.01
N LEU A 168 10.36 8.40 0.60
CA LEU A 168 9.43 7.52 1.31
C LEU A 168 9.87 6.05 1.28
N THR A 169 10.45 5.58 0.17
CA THR A 169 11.04 4.24 0.09
C THR A 169 12.15 4.08 1.13
N PHE A 170 13.04 5.07 1.24
CA PHE A 170 14.12 5.06 2.22
C PHE A 170 13.59 5.05 3.65
N VAL A 171 12.57 5.85 3.95
CA VAL A 171 11.93 5.92 5.27
C VAL A 171 11.20 4.62 5.63
N ALA A 172 10.55 3.96 4.68
CA ALA A 172 9.82 2.72 4.90
C ALA A 172 10.74 1.48 5.04
N LEU A 173 11.92 1.51 4.42
CA LEU A 173 12.88 0.39 4.35
C LEU A 173 13.18 -0.28 5.70
N PRO A 174 13.45 0.44 6.80
CA PRO A 174 13.77 -0.15 8.10
C PRO A 174 12.72 -1.14 8.62
N HIS A 175 11.44 -0.84 8.40
CA HIS A 175 10.34 -1.69 8.85
C HIS A 175 10.37 -3.06 8.15
N TYR A 176 10.63 -3.07 6.84
CA TYR A 176 10.74 -4.31 6.06
C TYR A 176 12.00 -5.10 6.40
N VAL A 177 13.14 -4.42 6.62
CA VAL A 177 14.39 -5.08 7.04
C VAL A 177 14.20 -5.79 8.37
N ARG A 178 13.65 -5.10 9.39
CA ARG A 178 13.42 -5.67 10.72
C ARG A 178 12.46 -6.86 10.68
N LEU A 179 11.36 -6.72 9.94
CA LEU A 179 10.36 -7.78 9.82
C LEU A 179 10.94 -9.01 9.13
N THR A 180 11.63 -8.82 8.01
CA THR A 180 12.26 -9.93 7.28
C THR A 180 13.31 -10.61 8.14
N ARG A 181 14.19 -9.84 8.79
CA ARG A 181 15.20 -10.40 9.71
C ARG A 181 14.55 -11.23 10.81
N ALA A 182 13.50 -10.73 11.45
CA ALA A 182 12.80 -11.46 12.51
C ALA A 182 12.22 -12.79 12.01
N ALA A 183 11.58 -12.80 10.84
CA ALA A 183 11.04 -14.01 10.22
C ALA A 183 12.15 -15.01 9.86
N VAL A 184 13.26 -14.52 9.30
CA VAL A 184 14.43 -15.36 8.94
C VAL A 184 15.07 -15.99 10.16
N LEU A 185 15.22 -15.29 11.27
CA LEU A 185 15.78 -15.82 12.51
C LEU A 185 14.96 -16.99 13.09
N VAL A 186 13.65 -16.99 12.87
CA VAL A 186 12.78 -18.12 13.24
C VAL A 186 13.01 -19.31 12.32
N GLU A 187 13.09 -19.06 11.02
CA GLU A 187 13.15 -20.14 10.01
C GLU A 187 14.55 -20.76 9.88
N VAL A 188 15.63 -19.99 10.05
CA VAL A 188 17.01 -20.47 9.87
C VAL A 188 17.39 -21.62 10.82
N ASN A 189 16.71 -21.73 11.96
CA ASN A 189 16.94 -22.75 12.98
C ASN A 189 16.03 -23.99 12.82
N ARG A 190 15.21 -24.08 11.77
CA ARG A 190 14.34 -25.22 11.52
C ARG A 190 15.12 -26.42 10.97
N ASP A 191 14.65 -27.62 11.29
CA ASP A 191 15.28 -28.88 10.91
C ASP A 191 15.43 -29.03 9.39
N TYR A 192 14.45 -28.58 8.60
CA TYR A 192 14.50 -28.65 7.14
C TYR A 192 15.64 -27.80 6.54
N VAL A 193 15.95 -26.63 7.17
CA VAL A 193 17.08 -25.78 6.77
C VAL A 193 18.40 -26.48 7.10
N THR A 194 18.49 -27.07 8.28
CA THR A 194 19.67 -27.85 8.70
C THR A 194 19.89 -29.05 7.78
N ALA A 195 18.85 -29.81 7.47
CA ALA A 195 18.91 -30.93 6.54
C ALA A 195 19.38 -30.50 5.14
N SER A 196 18.85 -29.38 4.62
CA SER A 196 19.26 -28.80 3.34
C SER A 196 20.74 -28.38 3.35
N ARG A 197 21.23 -27.85 4.48
CA ARG A 197 22.62 -27.44 4.66
C ARG A 197 23.54 -28.67 4.63
N VAL A 198 23.19 -29.74 5.34
CA VAL A 198 23.93 -31.02 5.34
C VAL A 198 23.94 -31.66 3.95
N ALA A 199 22.85 -31.51 3.18
CA ALA A 199 22.78 -31.96 1.79
C ALA A 199 23.59 -31.10 0.80
N GLY A 200 24.34 -30.08 1.27
CA GLY A 200 25.25 -29.28 0.46
C GLY A 200 24.60 -28.11 -0.28
N ALA A 201 23.41 -27.67 0.13
CA ALA A 201 22.77 -26.49 -0.48
C ALA A 201 23.57 -25.21 -0.21
N SER A 202 23.78 -24.41 -1.27
CA SER A 202 24.44 -23.10 -1.16
C SER A 202 23.64 -22.09 -0.32
N SER A 203 24.31 -21.09 0.25
CA SER A 203 23.66 -20.03 1.04
C SER A 203 22.55 -19.31 0.26
N ALA A 204 22.78 -19.02 -1.02
CA ALA A 204 21.76 -18.40 -1.87
C ALA A 204 20.51 -19.29 -2.00
N ARG A 205 20.70 -20.60 -2.25
CA ARG A 205 19.59 -21.56 -2.32
C ARG A 205 18.84 -21.64 -1.00
N GLN A 206 19.55 -21.62 0.12
CA GLN A 206 18.91 -21.65 1.44
C GLN A 206 18.08 -20.38 1.67
N MET A 207 18.62 -19.19 1.41
CA MET A 207 17.92 -17.92 1.60
C MET A 207 16.69 -17.81 0.72
N PHE A 208 16.84 -18.00 -0.60
CA PHE A 208 15.76 -17.67 -1.55
C PHE A 208 14.79 -18.83 -1.82
N VAL A 209 15.21 -20.08 -1.69
CA VAL A 209 14.36 -21.24 -2.01
C VAL A 209 13.78 -21.89 -0.77
N ASN A 210 14.54 -21.95 0.33
CA ASN A 210 14.10 -22.67 1.52
C ASN A 210 13.48 -21.71 2.57
N ILE A 211 14.12 -20.59 2.86
CA ILE A 211 13.73 -19.69 3.96
C ILE A 211 12.69 -18.67 3.49
N LEU A 212 12.99 -17.90 2.44
CA LEU A 212 12.13 -16.79 1.99
C LEU A 212 10.66 -17.18 1.75
N PRO A 213 10.33 -18.33 1.10
CA PRO A 213 8.93 -18.70 0.88
C PRO A 213 8.12 -18.84 2.18
N ASN A 214 8.77 -19.28 3.27
CA ASN A 214 8.13 -19.42 4.58
C ASN A 214 8.01 -18.08 5.34
N CYS A 215 8.75 -17.05 4.90
CA CYS A 215 8.67 -15.69 5.45
C CYS A 215 7.66 -14.79 4.72
N LEU A 216 7.03 -15.25 3.63
CA LEU A 216 6.19 -14.38 2.78
C LEU A 216 4.91 -13.90 3.46
N ALA A 217 4.26 -14.72 4.29
CA ALA A 217 2.99 -14.37 4.90
C ALA A 217 3.03 -13.04 5.68
N PRO A 218 3.94 -12.84 6.65
CA PRO A 218 4.04 -11.57 7.35
C PRO A 218 4.46 -10.41 6.43
N LEU A 219 5.24 -10.67 5.38
CA LEU A 219 5.69 -9.64 4.43
C LEU A 219 4.54 -9.15 3.54
N ILE A 220 3.64 -10.03 3.11
CA ILE A 220 2.44 -9.67 2.33
C ILE A 220 1.53 -8.77 3.18
N VAL A 221 1.30 -9.14 4.44
CA VAL A 221 0.50 -8.32 5.37
C VAL A 221 1.16 -6.95 5.56
N GLN A 222 2.48 -6.91 5.82
CA GLN A 222 3.21 -5.65 5.96
C GLN A 222 3.16 -4.79 4.69
N ALA A 223 3.21 -5.40 3.51
CA ALA A 223 3.11 -4.67 2.24
C ALA A 223 1.75 -3.98 2.09
N SER A 224 0.66 -4.64 2.48
CA SER A 224 -0.68 -4.05 2.46
C SER A 224 -0.83 -2.86 3.41
N LEU A 225 -0.35 -2.99 4.65
CA LEU A 225 -0.34 -1.90 5.63
C LEU A 225 0.62 -0.78 5.22
N GLY A 226 1.78 -1.14 4.68
CA GLY A 226 2.77 -0.20 4.17
C GLY A 226 2.24 0.66 3.03
N PHE A 227 1.33 0.12 2.21
CA PHE A 227 0.67 0.88 1.15
C PHE A 227 -0.18 2.03 1.71
N SER A 228 -0.95 1.77 2.77
CA SER A 228 -1.73 2.80 3.46
C SER A 228 -0.84 3.92 3.99
N ASN A 229 0.27 3.56 4.64
CA ASN A 229 1.23 4.54 5.14
C ASN A 229 1.88 5.33 4.00
N ALA A 230 2.27 4.67 2.90
CA ALA A 230 2.87 5.34 1.74
C ALA A 230 1.93 6.38 1.11
N ILE A 231 0.62 6.09 1.03
CA ILE A 231 -0.38 7.06 0.56
C ILE A 231 -0.49 8.25 1.52
N LEU A 232 -0.55 8.01 2.83
CA LEU A 232 -0.63 9.09 3.83
C LEU A 232 0.61 9.97 3.82
N ASP A 233 1.79 9.36 3.82
CA ASP A 233 3.07 10.08 3.82
C ASP A 233 3.26 10.87 2.51
N MET A 234 2.87 10.29 1.35
CA MET A 234 2.89 11.00 0.08
C MET A 234 1.92 12.18 0.07
N ALA A 235 0.71 11.99 0.60
CA ALA A 235 -0.26 13.07 0.74
C ALA A 235 0.26 14.17 1.66
N ALA A 236 0.94 13.83 2.76
CA ALA A 236 1.55 14.80 3.66
C ALA A 236 2.69 15.58 2.97
N LEU A 237 3.57 14.91 2.22
CA LEU A 237 4.61 15.57 1.43
C LEU A 237 4.02 16.45 0.33
N GLY A 238 2.99 15.96 -0.36
CA GLY A 238 2.24 16.70 -1.38
C GLY A 238 1.59 17.96 -0.80
N PHE A 239 0.93 17.83 0.35
CA PHE A 239 0.34 18.95 1.10
C PHE A 239 1.37 20.01 1.50
N LEU A 240 2.60 19.61 1.81
CA LEU A 240 3.71 20.53 2.12
C LEU A 240 4.43 21.06 0.86
N GLY A 241 3.89 20.78 -0.34
CA GLY A 241 4.47 21.24 -1.62
C GLY A 241 5.73 20.46 -2.06
N MET A 242 6.07 19.37 -1.38
CA MET A 242 7.26 18.56 -1.66
C MET A 242 6.97 17.33 -2.55
N GLY A 243 5.69 17.15 -2.96
CA GLY A 243 5.23 16.06 -3.81
C GLY A 243 5.25 16.37 -5.30
N ALA A 244 4.21 15.93 -6.00
CA ALA A 244 3.98 16.26 -7.40
C ALA A 244 3.85 17.77 -7.59
N GLN A 245 4.43 18.29 -8.67
CA GLN A 245 4.35 19.71 -8.96
C GLN A 245 3.17 19.98 -9.92
N PRO A 246 2.48 21.15 -9.80
CA PRO A 246 1.45 21.54 -10.73
C PRO A 246 1.96 21.50 -12.20
N PRO A 247 1.10 21.15 -13.16
CA PRO A 247 -0.34 20.90 -13.09
C PRO A 247 -0.73 19.46 -12.73
N THR A 248 0.22 18.60 -12.38
CA THR A 248 0.03 17.18 -12.16
C THR A 248 -0.97 16.92 -11.02
N PRO A 249 -2.07 16.19 -11.25
CA PRO A 249 -3.03 15.88 -10.20
C PRO A 249 -2.49 14.75 -9.31
N GLU A 250 -2.31 15.06 -8.03
CA GLU A 250 -2.01 14.11 -6.96
C GLU A 250 -2.83 14.55 -5.74
N TRP A 251 -3.41 13.61 -5.00
CA TRP A 251 -4.40 13.94 -3.99
C TRP A 251 -3.87 14.86 -2.87
N GLY A 252 -2.60 14.70 -2.46
CA GLY A 252 -1.96 15.53 -1.45
C GLY A 252 -1.71 16.96 -1.95
N THR A 253 -1.21 17.11 -3.17
CA THR A 253 -0.99 18.44 -3.79
C THR A 253 -2.31 19.15 -4.07
N MET A 254 -3.37 18.41 -4.43
CA MET A 254 -4.71 18.98 -4.57
C MET A 254 -5.22 19.63 -3.27
N LEU A 255 -4.79 19.14 -2.09
CA LEU A 255 -5.13 19.75 -0.80
C LEU A 255 -4.30 21.00 -0.52
N SER A 256 -3.01 21.00 -0.90
CA SER A 256 -2.10 22.14 -0.70
C SER A 256 -2.56 23.38 -1.46
N ASP A 257 -2.85 23.21 -2.74
CA ASP A 257 -3.19 24.31 -3.65
C ASP A 257 -4.44 25.11 -3.23
N VAL A 258 -5.35 24.46 -2.52
CA VAL A 258 -6.71 25.00 -2.28
C VAL A 258 -7.06 25.23 -0.81
N LEU A 259 -6.11 25.07 0.10
CA LEU A 259 -6.36 25.21 1.55
C LEU A 259 -6.95 26.58 1.93
N GLN A 260 -6.50 27.66 1.27
CA GLN A 260 -7.01 29.01 1.49
C GLN A 260 -8.50 29.16 1.14
N PHE A 261 -9.05 28.27 0.32
CA PHE A 261 -10.45 28.27 -0.11
C PHE A 261 -11.34 27.32 0.71
N ALA A 262 -10.82 26.67 1.76
CA ALA A 262 -11.53 25.66 2.53
C ALA A 262 -12.89 26.15 3.09
N GLN A 263 -13.01 27.43 3.41
CA GLN A 263 -14.26 28.02 3.92
C GLN A 263 -15.25 28.41 2.82
N SER A 264 -14.76 28.82 1.65
CA SER A 264 -15.61 29.30 0.53
C SER A 264 -15.93 28.20 -0.47
N ALA A 265 -15.04 27.20 -0.62
CA ALA A 265 -15.15 26.11 -1.59
C ALA A 265 -14.77 24.77 -0.94
N TRP A 266 -15.57 24.33 0.04
CA TRP A 266 -15.33 23.12 0.83
C TRP A 266 -15.05 21.86 0.00
N TRP A 267 -15.63 21.75 -1.20
CA TRP A 267 -15.51 20.57 -2.08
C TRP A 267 -14.09 20.31 -2.56
N VAL A 268 -13.29 21.37 -2.78
CA VAL A 268 -11.91 21.24 -3.28
C VAL A 268 -10.97 20.59 -2.26
N VAL A 269 -11.31 20.69 -0.96
CA VAL A 269 -10.57 20.06 0.14
C VAL A 269 -11.18 18.70 0.49
N THR A 270 -12.52 18.63 0.56
CA THR A 270 -13.22 17.45 1.06
C THR A 270 -13.05 16.26 0.14
N PHE A 271 -13.17 16.40 -1.17
CA PHE A 271 -13.13 15.26 -2.07
C PHE A 271 -11.75 14.60 -2.14
N PRO A 272 -10.62 15.30 -2.26
CA PRO A 272 -9.31 14.67 -2.16
C PRO A 272 -9.06 14.04 -0.79
N GLY A 273 -9.46 14.70 0.29
CA GLY A 273 -9.37 14.18 1.65
C GLY A 273 -10.15 12.88 1.84
N VAL A 274 -11.39 12.81 1.35
CA VAL A 274 -12.21 11.60 1.37
C VAL A 274 -11.60 10.49 0.50
N ALA A 275 -11.06 10.81 -0.66
CA ALA A 275 -10.38 9.83 -1.52
C ALA A 275 -9.19 9.18 -0.80
N ILE A 276 -8.35 9.98 -0.14
CA ILE A 276 -7.23 9.48 0.69
C ILE A 276 -7.77 8.61 1.83
N LEU A 277 -8.73 9.13 2.61
CA LEU A 277 -9.32 8.43 3.76
C LEU A 277 -9.86 7.05 3.38
N LEU A 278 -10.70 6.99 2.35
CA LEU A 278 -11.33 5.73 1.91
C LEU A 278 -10.30 4.75 1.36
N THR A 279 -9.28 5.24 0.65
CA THR A 279 -8.22 4.38 0.11
C THR A 279 -7.38 3.77 1.24
N VAL A 280 -6.96 4.58 2.20
CA VAL A 280 -6.21 4.12 3.38
C VAL A 280 -7.02 3.11 4.19
N LEU A 281 -8.30 3.41 4.44
CA LEU A 281 -9.20 2.51 5.15
C LEU A 281 -9.35 1.17 4.41
N ALA A 282 -9.54 1.21 3.09
CA ALA A 282 -9.71 0.02 2.27
C ALA A 282 -8.47 -0.89 2.29
N PHE A 283 -7.27 -0.32 2.16
CA PHE A 283 -6.03 -1.09 2.24
C PHE A 283 -5.77 -1.65 3.64
N ASN A 284 -6.11 -0.94 4.71
CA ASN A 284 -6.01 -1.44 6.08
C ASN A 284 -6.98 -2.62 6.30
N LEU A 285 -8.26 -2.48 5.92
CA LEU A 285 -9.25 -3.56 6.03
C LEU A 285 -8.85 -4.79 5.21
N MET A 286 -8.30 -4.57 4.01
CA MET A 286 -7.78 -5.65 3.17
C MET A 286 -6.56 -6.31 3.81
N GLY A 287 -5.66 -5.54 4.41
CA GLY A 287 -4.48 -6.02 5.14
C GLY A 287 -4.83 -6.91 6.33
N ASP A 288 -5.85 -6.52 7.11
CA ASP A 288 -6.36 -7.34 8.21
C ASP A 288 -6.93 -8.67 7.71
N GLY A 289 -7.69 -8.66 6.62
CA GLY A 289 -8.20 -9.89 6.02
C GLY A 289 -7.11 -10.79 5.42
N LEU A 290 -6.05 -10.20 4.85
CA LEU A 290 -4.86 -10.94 4.41
C LEU A 290 -4.16 -11.60 5.59
N ARG A 291 -4.03 -10.89 6.71
CA ARG A 291 -3.46 -11.43 7.95
C ARG A 291 -4.27 -12.62 8.45
N ASP A 292 -5.59 -12.48 8.56
CA ASP A 292 -6.49 -13.55 9.01
C ASP A 292 -6.41 -14.78 8.09
N ALA A 293 -6.36 -14.58 6.77
CA ALA A 293 -6.32 -15.66 5.79
C ALA A 293 -4.94 -16.37 5.71
N LEU A 294 -3.86 -15.69 6.08
CA LEU A 294 -2.49 -16.21 6.03
C LEU A 294 -2.00 -16.73 7.39
N ASP A 295 -2.73 -16.52 8.50
CA ASP A 295 -2.33 -16.98 9.84
C ASP A 295 -2.55 -18.50 9.98
N PRO A 296 -1.48 -19.29 10.18
CA PRO A 296 -1.59 -20.74 10.35
C PRO A 296 -2.37 -21.16 11.60
N LYS A 297 -2.46 -20.28 12.62
CA LYS A 297 -3.15 -20.59 13.88
C LYS A 297 -4.67 -20.58 13.76
N LEU A 298 -5.20 -19.89 12.77
CA LEU A 298 -6.65 -19.88 12.50
C LEU A 298 -7.09 -21.07 11.65
N LYS A 299 -6.16 -21.92 11.24
CA LYS A 299 -6.38 -23.11 10.39
C LYS A 299 -6.46 -24.42 11.18
N GLN A 300 -6.46 -24.33 12.54
CA GLN A 300 -6.58 -25.50 13.42
C GLN A 300 -8.02 -25.72 13.88
#